data_0cdadd980692f73fb2687a72a1bdc316
#
_entry.id   0cdadd980692f73fb2687a72a1bdc316
#
_cell.length_a   1.000
_cell.length_b   1.000
_cell.length_c   1.000
_cell.angle_alpha   90.00
_cell.angle_beta   90.00
_cell.angle_gamma   90.00
#
_symmetry.space_group_name_H-M   'P 1'
#
loop_
_entity.id
_entity.type
_entity.pdbx_description
1 polymer ?
#
loop_
_entity_poly.entity_id
_entity_poly.type
_entity_poly.pdbx_seq_one_letter_code
_entity_poly.pdbx_strand_id
1 'polypeptide(L)'
;MWQRDETDGLGRSSRLRELSKQVTSEDPAARAIRALRAWDLTLHGKPVGRTLDLVEEALLPDGELPPELGWCRDTWGFELPAIIGLTYVYTDQLAKAEKLFSDAIMDFTVAGWSGAHLGFGHFLMGLVRFRRGFLTEAEGFLREGLRLSERIAPDIPLQWDAVGVLADTLLARGRAEEAWALAEKYRFRPPFHPSAMVLPDAPSLYGKLQLARGDYAGAIRTFREVGAQLDDRGRRNTVWAPWASHLAVALHATGEVEEARKTAEDAVARAREFGTASAVGTALRLQAAVWDGTAAVELLEEAVSTLTLSPVAYDLAYALVDLGAALRRAGRLEEAAEYLYQGIEMAQHCTADGLVGRARRELSYSGLRPNRLRTLSKDALSKPEWDVAKLAVRGVPPQRIAEQLGLELSLVQRRLASVHRKAGTGPDGLAAALGLTPPPDADLI
;
A
#
# COMPACT_ATOMS: atom_id res chain seq x y z
N MET A 1 -1.01 -1.95 24.94
CA MET A 1 -0.23 -1.64 23.73
C MET A 1 -1.07 -0.96 22.65
N TRP A 2 -2.36 -1.23 22.61
CA TRP A 2 -3.33 -0.64 21.68
C TRP A 2 -3.89 0.72 22.12
N GLN A 3 -3.62 1.15 23.34
CA GLN A 3 -4.15 2.41 23.85
C GLN A 3 -3.30 3.58 23.38
N ARG A 4 -3.97 4.60 22.84
CA ARG A 4 -3.36 5.86 22.40
C ARG A 4 -2.76 6.65 23.57
N ASP A 5 -3.24 6.40 24.78
CA ASP A 5 -2.81 7.08 26.00
C ASP A 5 -1.48 6.51 26.51
N GLU A 6 -0.48 6.56 25.64
CA GLU A 6 0.87 6.15 25.95
C GLU A 6 1.66 7.35 26.47
N THR A 7 1.46 7.68 27.74
CA THR A 7 2.34 8.63 28.43
C THR A 7 3.77 8.11 28.58
N ASP A 8 4.01 6.81 28.35
CA ASP A 8 5.32 6.13 28.43
C ASP A 8 5.59 5.18 27.24
N GLY A 9 5.24 5.59 26.05
CA GLY A 9 5.42 4.75 24.85
C GLY A 9 6.88 4.35 24.59
N LEU A 10 7.84 5.27 24.78
CA LEU A 10 9.26 5.01 24.62
C LEU A 10 9.80 4.09 25.72
N GLY A 11 9.35 4.24 26.95
CA GLY A 11 9.74 3.35 28.06
C GLY A 11 9.22 1.93 27.87
N ARG A 12 7.99 1.76 27.36
CA ARG A 12 7.42 0.44 27.01
C ARG A 12 8.17 -0.22 25.86
N SER A 13 8.49 0.52 24.80
CA SER A 13 9.31 0.04 23.70
C SER A 13 10.69 -0.41 24.17
N SER A 14 11.32 0.36 25.08
CA SER A 14 12.61 0.01 25.66
C SER A 14 12.55 -1.29 26.48
N ARG A 15 11.53 -1.43 27.33
CA ARG A 15 11.29 -2.67 28.09
C ARG A 15 11.03 -3.88 27.21
N LEU A 16 10.20 -3.72 26.18
CA LEU A 16 9.92 -4.78 25.21
C LEU A 16 11.18 -5.21 24.44
N ARG A 17 12.04 -4.24 24.08
CA ARG A 17 13.34 -4.52 23.46
C ARG A 17 14.25 -5.36 24.36
N GLU A 18 14.33 -5.04 25.67
CA GLU A 18 15.14 -5.81 26.59
C GLU A 18 14.55 -7.22 26.83
N LEU A 19 13.23 -7.33 26.99
CA LEU A 19 12.57 -8.63 27.10
C LEU A 19 12.82 -9.51 25.87
N SER A 20 12.70 -8.95 24.66
CA SER A 20 12.91 -9.70 23.42
C SER A 20 14.34 -10.24 23.26
N LYS A 21 15.35 -9.60 23.88
CA LYS A 21 16.74 -10.10 23.90
C LYS A 21 16.94 -11.28 24.85
N GLN A 22 16.14 -11.36 25.90
CA GLN A 22 16.25 -12.40 26.95
C GLN A 22 15.49 -13.68 26.55
N VAL A 23 14.61 -13.59 25.58
CA VAL A 23 13.77 -14.70 25.14
C VAL A 23 14.56 -15.60 24.19
N THR A 24 14.86 -16.80 24.65
CA THR A 24 15.57 -17.84 23.88
C THR A 24 14.72 -19.07 23.60
N SER A 25 13.57 -19.20 24.29
CA SER A 25 12.64 -20.33 24.12
C SER A 25 11.73 -20.13 22.90
N GLU A 26 11.01 -21.19 22.56
CA GLU A 26 9.98 -21.21 21.52
C GLU A 26 8.57 -21.40 22.06
N ASP A 27 8.39 -21.19 23.37
CA ASP A 27 7.09 -21.26 23.98
C ASP A 27 6.15 -20.14 23.50
N PRO A 28 4.82 -20.25 23.71
CA PRO A 28 3.86 -19.27 23.24
C PRO A 28 4.10 -17.84 23.74
N ALA A 29 4.61 -17.67 24.97
CA ALA A 29 4.92 -16.36 25.53
C ALA A 29 6.12 -15.72 24.81
N ALA A 30 7.14 -16.50 24.50
CA ALA A 30 8.29 -16.08 23.73
C ALA A 30 7.89 -15.61 22.32
N ARG A 31 7.06 -16.39 21.64
CA ARG A 31 6.52 -16.04 20.31
C ARG A 31 5.67 -14.77 20.36
N ALA A 32 4.84 -14.61 21.40
CA ALA A 32 4.07 -13.40 21.63
C ALA A 32 4.96 -12.15 21.78
N ILE A 33 6.04 -12.26 22.56
CA ILE A 33 7.00 -11.15 22.74
C ILE A 33 7.66 -10.77 21.42
N ARG A 34 8.03 -11.75 20.58
CA ARG A 34 8.60 -11.48 19.24
C ARG A 34 7.59 -10.78 18.31
N ALA A 35 6.33 -11.24 18.27
CA ALA A 35 5.28 -10.59 17.51
C ALA A 35 5.04 -9.15 17.96
N LEU A 36 4.95 -8.91 19.27
CA LEU A 36 4.83 -7.57 19.83
C LEU A 36 6.03 -6.70 19.50
N ARG A 37 7.23 -7.26 19.51
CA ARG A 37 8.45 -6.51 19.14
C ARG A 37 8.49 -6.18 17.66
N ALA A 38 8.06 -7.09 16.77
CA ALA A 38 7.94 -6.84 15.35
C ALA A 38 6.99 -5.67 15.08
N TRP A 39 5.84 -5.65 15.74
CA TRP A 39 4.89 -4.54 15.66
C TRP A 39 5.47 -3.21 16.17
N ASP A 40 6.16 -3.23 17.29
CA ASP A 40 6.84 -2.05 17.84
C ASP A 40 7.88 -1.49 16.86
N LEU A 41 8.69 -2.35 16.22
CA LEU A 41 9.63 -1.95 15.17
C LEU A 41 8.92 -1.36 13.95
N THR A 42 7.78 -1.95 13.55
CA THR A 42 6.94 -1.46 12.46
C THR A 42 6.48 -0.03 12.73
N LEU A 43 5.91 0.24 13.89
CA LEU A 43 5.43 1.58 14.26
C LEU A 43 6.56 2.61 14.33
N HIS A 44 7.75 2.19 14.79
CA HIS A 44 8.94 3.05 14.86
C HIS A 44 9.66 3.22 13.51
N GLY A 45 9.14 2.63 12.42
CA GLY A 45 9.73 2.73 11.09
C GLY A 45 11.15 2.16 11.01
N LYS A 46 11.43 1.08 11.79
CA LYS A 46 12.73 0.42 11.78
C LYS A 46 12.86 -0.51 10.57
N PRO A 47 14.11 -0.81 10.12
CA PRO A 47 14.33 -1.57 8.92
C PRO A 47 13.49 -2.86 8.84
N VAL A 48 12.80 -3.03 7.70
CA VAL A 48 11.80 -4.09 7.48
C VAL A 48 12.35 -5.51 7.65
N GLY A 49 13.62 -5.75 7.29
CA GLY A 49 14.23 -7.08 7.38
C GLY A 49 14.16 -7.63 8.81
N ARG A 50 14.64 -6.88 9.82
CA ARG A 50 14.59 -7.32 11.21
C ARG A 50 13.17 -7.49 11.74
N THR A 51 12.23 -6.71 11.24
CA THR A 51 10.81 -6.84 11.59
C THR A 51 10.25 -8.18 11.11
N LEU A 52 10.55 -8.55 9.87
CA LEU A 52 10.12 -9.81 9.27
C LEU A 52 10.77 -11.03 9.93
N ASP A 53 12.07 -10.96 10.25
CA ASP A 53 12.74 -12.01 11.02
C ASP A 53 11.99 -12.33 12.32
N LEU A 54 11.61 -11.30 13.07
CA LEU A 54 10.86 -11.47 14.32
C LEU A 54 9.45 -12.04 14.13
N VAL A 55 8.79 -11.70 13.02
CA VAL A 55 7.50 -12.31 12.69
C VAL A 55 7.68 -13.80 12.36
N GLU A 56 8.69 -14.16 11.57
CA GLU A 56 8.99 -15.56 11.24
C GLU A 56 9.37 -16.35 12.50
N GLU A 57 10.16 -15.79 13.41
CA GLU A 57 10.46 -16.37 14.72
C GLU A 57 9.22 -16.52 15.62
N ALA A 58 8.16 -15.74 15.42
CA ALA A 58 6.90 -15.82 16.18
C ALA A 58 5.96 -16.92 15.64
N LEU A 59 6.11 -17.32 14.40
CA LEU A 59 5.30 -18.34 13.73
C LEU A 59 5.90 -19.74 13.88
N LEU A 60 5.16 -20.75 13.43
CA LEU A 60 5.68 -22.09 13.24
C LEU A 60 6.60 -22.13 11.99
N PRO A 61 7.47 -23.16 11.86
CA PRO A 61 8.39 -23.26 10.72
C PRO A 61 7.72 -23.29 9.34
N ASP A 62 6.46 -23.68 9.26
CA ASP A 62 5.62 -23.65 8.04
C ASP A 62 4.94 -22.30 7.78
N GLY A 63 5.17 -21.33 8.67
CA GLY A 63 4.59 -19.98 8.60
C GLY A 63 3.16 -19.87 9.13
N GLU A 64 2.64 -20.92 9.76
CA GLU A 64 1.31 -20.90 10.37
C GLU A 64 1.35 -20.32 11.80
N LEU A 65 0.19 -19.86 12.26
CA LEU A 65 0.03 -19.42 13.65
C LEU A 65 0.13 -20.62 14.61
N PRO A 66 0.90 -20.51 15.69
CA PRO A 66 0.81 -21.49 16.77
C PRO A 66 -0.63 -21.61 17.25
N PRO A 67 -1.15 -22.82 17.54
CA PRO A 67 -2.54 -23.01 17.96
C PRO A 67 -2.93 -22.16 19.19
N GLU A 68 -1.98 -21.89 20.08
CA GLU A 68 -2.18 -21.08 21.29
C GLU A 68 -2.32 -19.59 21.00
N LEU A 69 -1.84 -19.13 19.83
CA LEU A 69 -1.91 -17.75 19.38
C LEU A 69 -3.01 -17.54 18.31
N GLY A 70 -3.92 -18.49 18.15
CA GLY A 70 -5.02 -18.42 17.17
C GLY A 70 -6.08 -17.37 17.51
N TRP A 71 -6.95 -17.07 16.52
CA TRP A 71 -7.92 -15.98 16.56
C TRP A 71 -8.97 -16.06 17.67
N CYS A 72 -9.37 -17.27 18.06
CA CYS A 72 -10.41 -17.52 19.06
C CYS A 72 -9.88 -18.11 20.36
N ARG A 73 -8.65 -17.77 20.76
CA ARG A 73 -8.02 -18.27 21.99
C ARG A 73 -8.14 -17.25 23.13
N ASP A 74 -8.53 -17.75 24.30
CA ASP A 74 -8.76 -16.91 25.49
C ASP A 74 -7.46 -16.37 26.11
N THR A 75 -6.33 -17.08 25.95
CA THR A 75 -5.07 -16.76 26.64
C THR A 75 -4.44 -15.46 26.15
N TRP A 76 -4.43 -15.21 24.84
CA TRP A 76 -3.76 -14.07 24.22
C TRP A 76 -4.71 -13.13 23.49
N GLY A 77 -5.98 -13.54 23.33
CA GLY A 77 -6.97 -12.82 22.55
C GLY A 77 -6.66 -12.76 21.06
N PHE A 78 -7.56 -12.17 20.30
CA PHE A 78 -7.42 -11.98 18.85
C PHE A 78 -6.39 -10.90 18.48
N GLU A 79 -5.90 -10.13 19.43
CA GLU A 79 -4.99 -9.02 19.19
C GLU A 79 -3.63 -9.48 18.68
N LEU A 80 -3.14 -10.63 19.11
CA LEU A 80 -1.82 -11.10 18.74
C LEU A 80 -1.73 -11.51 17.26
N PRO A 81 -2.62 -12.36 16.73
CA PRO A 81 -2.65 -12.62 15.29
C PRO A 81 -2.98 -11.37 14.47
N ALA A 82 -3.80 -10.45 14.99
CA ALA A 82 -4.06 -9.18 14.32
C ALA A 82 -2.81 -8.32 14.19
N ILE A 83 -1.96 -8.25 15.22
CA ILE A 83 -0.68 -7.53 15.19
C ILE A 83 0.27 -8.15 14.15
N ILE A 84 0.35 -9.46 14.06
CA ILE A 84 1.15 -10.15 13.03
C ILE A 84 0.65 -9.77 11.64
N GLY A 85 -0.66 -9.88 11.41
CA GLY A 85 -1.27 -9.53 10.13
C GLY A 85 -1.08 -8.05 9.76
N LEU A 86 -1.23 -7.13 10.72
CA LEU A 86 -0.96 -5.71 10.53
C LEU A 86 0.52 -5.43 10.26
N THR A 87 1.44 -6.15 10.90
CA THR A 87 2.86 -6.08 10.56
C THR A 87 3.07 -6.45 9.09
N TYR A 88 2.44 -7.51 8.60
CA TYR A 88 2.47 -7.89 7.19
C TYR A 88 1.87 -6.81 6.26
N VAL A 89 0.76 -6.16 6.67
CA VAL A 89 0.17 -5.06 5.88
C VAL A 89 1.16 -3.92 5.68
N TYR A 90 1.84 -3.50 6.73
CA TYR A 90 2.75 -2.34 6.69
C TYR A 90 4.16 -2.68 6.20
N THR A 91 4.48 -3.97 5.99
CA THR A 91 5.77 -4.44 5.46
C THR A 91 5.67 -5.02 4.04
N ASP A 92 4.63 -4.68 3.28
CA ASP A 92 4.36 -5.13 1.90
C ASP A 92 4.14 -6.66 1.75
N GLN A 93 3.87 -7.39 2.84
CA GLN A 93 3.56 -8.83 2.81
C GLN A 93 2.05 -9.07 2.65
N LEU A 94 1.41 -8.36 1.71
CA LEU A 94 -0.06 -8.29 1.62
C LEU A 94 -0.74 -9.63 1.35
N ALA A 95 -0.09 -10.57 0.67
CA ALA A 95 -0.65 -11.90 0.45
C ALA A 95 -0.69 -12.73 1.75
N LYS A 96 0.35 -12.62 2.60
CA LYS A 96 0.37 -13.27 3.92
C LYS A 96 -0.69 -12.66 4.85
N ALA A 97 -0.82 -11.33 4.84
CA ALA A 97 -1.87 -10.62 5.60
C ALA A 97 -3.27 -11.05 5.16
N GLU A 98 -3.52 -11.16 3.85
CA GLU A 98 -4.81 -11.55 3.30
C GLU A 98 -5.21 -12.96 3.74
N LYS A 99 -4.28 -13.94 3.66
CA LYS A 99 -4.52 -15.29 4.15
C LYS A 99 -4.92 -15.27 5.62
N LEU A 100 -4.10 -14.62 6.45
CA LEU A 100 -4.30 -14.55 7.90
C LEU A 100 -5.65 -13.92 8.29
N PHE A 101 -6.08 -12.86 7.59
CA PHE A 101 -7.35 -12.19 7.87
C PHE A 101 -8.56 -12.94 7.28
N SER A 102 -8.36 -13.72 6.22
CA SER A 102 -9.37 -14.66 5.73
C SER A 102 -9.64 -15.75 6.77
N ASP A 103 -8.59 -16.30 7.36
CA ASP A 103 -8.68 -17.28 8.44
C ASP A 103 -9.39 -16.68 9.67
N ALA A 104 -9.12 -15.42 10.01
CA ALA A 104 -9.82 -14.71 11.08
C ALA A 104 -11.34 -14.67 10.89
N ILE A 105 -11.79 -14.27 9.69
CA ILE A 105 -13.23 -14.20 9.37
C ILE A 105 -13.86 -15.59 9.46
N MET A 106 -13.18 -16.62 8.97
CA MET A 106 -13.63 -18.00 9.04
C MET A 106 -13.73 -18.47 10.49
N ASP A 107 -12.68 -18.30 11.29
CA ASP A 107 -12.63 -18.72 12.69
C ASP A 107 -13.70 -18.02 13.54
N PHE A 108 -13.86 -16.70 13.38
CA PHE A 108 -14.92 -15.96 14.09
C PHE A 108 -16.32 -16.44 13.71
N THR A 109 -16.52 -16.76 12.42
CA THR A 109 -17.81 -17.27 11.93
C THR A 109 -18.11 -18.67 12.53
N VAL A 110 -17.13 -19.58 12.49
CA VAL A 110 -17.24 -20.94 13.04
C VAL A 110 -17.44 -20.93 14.55
N ALA A 111 -16.71 -20.05 15.25
CA ALA A 111 -16.84 -19.89 16.72
C ALA A 111 -18.15 -19.18 17.13
N GLY A 112 -18.94 -18.68 16.18
CA GLY A 112 -20.15 -17.92 16.46
C GLY A 112 -19.87 -16.50 17.00
N TRP A 113 -18.64 -16.01 16.86
CA TRP A 113 -18.27 -14.67 17.27
C TRP A 113 -18.78 -13.66 16.25
N SER A 114 -19.81 -12.93 16.62
CA SER A 114 -20.42 -11.90 15.79
C SER A 114 -20.12 -10.50 16.34
N GLY A 115 -20.58 -9.48 15.64
CA GLY A 115 -20.44 -8.10 16.11
C GLY A 115 -19.00 -7.60 15.96
N ALA A 116 -18.33 -7.23 17.09
CA ALA A 116 -17.05 -6.55 17.07
C ALA A 116 -15.92 -7.36 16.41
N HIS A 117 -15.79 -8.64 16.74
CA HIS A 117 -14.73 -9.49 16.19
C HIS A 117 -14.87 -9.68 14.68
N LEU A 118 -16.08 -10.05 14.24
CA LEU A 118 -16.35 -10.20 12.81
C LEU A 118 -16.24 -8.87 12.08
N GLY A 119 -16.71 -7.77 12.68
CA GLY A 119 -16.54 -6.42 12.15
C GLY A 119 -15.08 -6.03 12.00
N PHE A 120 -14.24 -6.40 12.98
CA PHE A 120 -12.80 -6.17 12.92
C PHE A 120 -12.13 -7.02 11.82
N GLY A 121 -12.51 -8.28 11.67
CA GLY A 121 -12.04 -9.15 10.57
C GLY A 121 -12.36 -8.54 9.19
N HIS A 122 -13.58 -8.03 9.01
CA HIS A 122 -13.97 -7.34 7.78
C HIS A 122 -13.17 -6.04 7.57
N PHE A 123 -12.92 -5.26 8.62
CA PHE A 123 -12.07 -4.08 8.53
C PHE A 123 -10.65 -4.45 8.08
N LEU A 124 -10.02 -5.45 8.71
CA LEU A 124 -8.67 -5.90 8.37
C LEU A 124 -8.58 -6.39 6.91
N MET A 125 -9.56 -7.15 6.45
CA MET A 125 -9.62 -7.58 5.07
C MET A 125 -9.81 -6.38 4.12
N GLY A 126 -10.69 -5.44 4.47
CA GLY A 126 -10.88 -4.20 3.71
C GLY A 126 -9.60 -3.38 3.58
N LEU A 127 -8.81 -3.27 4.65
CA LEU A 127 -7.51 -2.61 4.65
C LEU A 127 -6.52 -3.29 3.69
N VAL A 128 -6.43 -4.62 3.70
CA VAL A 128 -5.56 -5.37 2.76
C VAL A 128 -6.01 -5.17 1.32
N ARG A 129 -7.32 -5.27 1.05
CA ARG A 129 -7.88 -5.06 -0.29
C ARG A 129 -7.62 -3.66 -0.79
N PHE A 130 -7.76 -2.64 0.06
CA PHE A 130 -7.40 -1.26 -0.25
C PHE A 130 -5.92 -1.14 -0.63
N ARG A 131 -5.03 -1.67 0.22
CA ARG A 131 -3.58 -1.64 -0.04
C ARG A 131 -3.19 -2.35 -1.34
N ARG A 132 -3.84 -3.46 -1.69
CA ARG A 132 -3.63 -4.19 -2.95
C ARG A 132 -4.23 -3.48 -4.17
N GLY A 133 -5.05 -2.45 -3.98
CA GLY A 133 -5.73 -1.73 -5.06
C GLY A 133 -7.04 -2.38 -5.51
N PHE A 134 -7.59 -3.35 -4.79
CA PHE A 134 -8.93 -3.91 -5.03
C PHE A 134 -10.00 -3.03 -4.41
N LEU A 135 -10.13 -1.79 -4.90
CA LEU A 135 -10.90 -0.73 -4.23
C LEU A 135 -12.40 -1.05 -4.09
N THR A 136 -13.01 -1.76 -5.05
CA THR A 136 -14.42 -2.17 -4.94
C THR A 136 -14.63 -3.20 -3.85
N GLU A 137 -13.74 -4.19 -3.75
CA GLU A 137 -13.80 -5.20 -2.70
C GLU A 137 -13.51 -4.59 -1.33
N ALA A 138 -12.51 -3.70 -1.27
CA ALA A 138 -12.20 -2.94 -0.06
C ALA A 138 -13.42 -2.18 0.46
N GLU A 139 -14.12 -1.46 -0.42
CA GLU A 139 -15.35 -0.75 -0.05
C GLU A 139 -16.41 -1.72 0.51
N GLY A 140 -16.61 -2.88 -0.11
CA GLY A 140 -17.56 -3.89 0.36
C GLY A 140 -17.25 -4.38 1.78
N PHE A 141 -16.00 -4.78 2.02
CA PHE A 141 -15.56 -5.24 3.34
C PHE A 141 -15.63 -4.14 4.39
N LEU A 142 -15.22 -2.91 4.07
CA LEU A 142 -15.23 -1.79 5.02
C LEU A 142 -16.65 -1.35 5.38
N ARG A 143 -17.59 -1.36 4.43
CA ARG A 143 -19.01 -1.09 4.70
C ARG A 143 -19.63 -2.15 5.60
N GLU A 144 -19.28 -3.43 5.41
CA GLU A 144 -19.74 -4.49 6.28
C GLU A 144 -19.15 -4.38 7.68
N GLY A 145 -17.86 -4.11 7.81
CA GLY A 145 -17.20 -3.83 9.10
C GLY A 145 -17.88 -2.65 9.84
N LEU A 146 -18.15 -1.57 9.11
CA LEU A 146 -18.85 -0.41 9.64
C LEU A 146 -20.28 -0.74 10.10
N ARG A 147 -21.04 -1.46 9.29
CA ARG A 147 -22.42 -1.92 9.62
C ARG A 147 -22.45 -2.79 10.87
N LEU A 148 -21.45 -3.65 11.04
CA LEU A 148 -21.33 -4.48 12.25
C LEU A 148 -20.96 -3.64 13.46
N SER A 149 -20.08 -2.64 13.32
CA SER A 149 -19.71 -1.74 14.41
C SER A 149 -20.87 -0.89 14.93
N GLU A 150 -21.73 -0.41 14.03
CA GLU A 150 -22.94 0.37 14.38
C GLU A 150 -23.89 -0.38 15.30
N ARG A 151 -23.89 -1.72 15.24
CA ARG A 151 -24.78 -2.57 16.07
C ARG A 151 -24.28 -2.72 17.51
N ILE A 152 -23.05 -2.33 17.79
CA ILE A 152 -22.39 -2.48 19.10
C ILE A 152 -22.57 -1.21 19.92
N ALA A 153 -21.98 -0.13 19.46
CA ALA A 153 -22.07 1.18 20.09
C ALA A 153 -21.55 2.26 19.11
N PRO A 154 -21.98 3.51 19.24
CA PRO A 154 -21.35 4.63 18.53
C PRO A 154 -19.94 4.90 19.11
N ASP A 155 -19.13 5.54 18.29
CA ASP A 155 -17.80 6.10 18.65
C ASP A 155 -16.80 5.06 19.20
N ILE A 156 -16.93 3.79 18.81
CA ILE A 156 -15.92 2.75 19.13
C ILE A 156 -14.74 2.83 18.16
N PRO A 157 -13.52 2.42 18.57
CA PRO A 157 -12.33 2.46 17.71
C PRO A 157 -12.53 1.80 16.35
N LEU A 158 -13.13 0.63 16.30
CA LEU A 158 -13.45 -0.09 15.06
C LEU A 158 -14.27 0.74 14.07
N GLN A 159 -15.19 1.58 14.56
CA GLN A 159 -15.98 2.45 13.69
C GLN A 159 -15.10 3.49 13.00
N TRP A 160 -14.16 4.08 13.73
CA TRP A 160 -13.22 5.05 13.17
C TRP A 160 -12.19 4.40 12.24
N ASP A 161 -11.73 3.19 12.56
CA ASP A 161 -10.89 2.38 11.67
C ASP A 161 -11.59 2.18 10.32
N ALA A 162 -12.83 1.69 10.35
CA ALA A 162 -13.61 1.43 9.14
C ALA A 162 -13.94 2.72 8.38
N VAL A 163 -14.36 3.80 9.06
CA VAL A 163 -14.68 5.10 8.44
C VAL A 163 -13.43 5.69 7.80
N GLY A 164 -12.29 5.68 8.47
CA GLY A 164 -11.06 6.26 7.96
C GLY A 164 -10.58 5.60 6.67
N VAL A 165 -10.49 4.26 6.66
CA VAL A 165 -10.04 3.52 5.46
C VAL A 165 -11.10 3.55 4.37
N LEU A 166 -12.39 3.54 4.71
CA LEU A 166 -13.47 3.69 3.73
C LEU A 166 -13.44 5.07 3.06
N ALA A 167 -13.21 6.13 3.83
CA ALA A 167 -13.05 7.47 3.28
C ALA A 167 -11.86 7.55 2.33
N ASP A 168 -10.70 6.95 2.69
CA ASP A 168 -9.53 6.89 1.81
C ASP A 168 -9.80 6.06 0.54
N THR A 169 -10.55 4.95 0.67
CA THR A 169 -11.02 4.14 -0.46
C THR A 169 -11.91 4.94 -1.41
N LEU A 170 -12.84 5.71 -0.87
CA LEU A 170 -13.73 6.57 -1.67
C LEU A 170 -12.96 7.69 -2.37
N LEU A 171 -11.96 8.30 -1.72
CA LEU A 171 -11.03 9.25 -2.35
C LEU A 171 -10.28 8.60 -3.52
N ALA A 172 -9.74 7.41 -3.32
CA ALA A 172 -9.04 6.65 -4.36
C ALA A 172 -9.94 6.33 -5.56
N ARG A 173 -11.23 6.10 -5.34
CA ARG A 173 -12.26 5.92 -6.38
C ARG A 173 -12.72 7.23 -7.03
N GLY A 174 -12.25 8.38 -6.56
CA GLY A 174 -12.65 9.70 -7.08
C GLY A 174 -13.99 10.21 -6.53
N ARG A 175 -14.46 9.66 -5.41
CA ARG A 175 -15.76 9.98 -4.77
C ARG A 175 -15.55 10.87 -3.53
N ALA A 176 -14.88 12.02 -3.71
CA ALA A 176 -14.44 12.89 -2.62
C ALA A 176 -15.59 13.44 -1.78
N GLU A 177 -16.70 13.84 -2.41
CA GLU A 177 -17.87 14.35 -1.69
C GLU A 177 -18.51 13.28 -0.79
N GLU A 178 -18.54 12.04 -1.24
CA GLU A 178 -19.05 10.93 -0.43
C GLU A 178 -18.11 10.59 0.73
N ALA A 179 -16.79 10.63 0.49
CA ALA A 179 -15.79 10.46 1.56
C ALA A 179 -15.96 11.52 2.66
N TRP A 180 -16.19 12.76 2.27
CA TRP A 180 -16.44 13.85 3.22
C TRP A 180 -17.76 13.66 3.97
N ALA A 181 -18.86 13.38 3.26
CA ALA A 181 -20.16 13.13 3.88
C ALA A 181 -20.12 11.94 4.88
N LEU A 182 -19.35 10.90 4.57
CA LEU A 182 -19.09 9.80 5.48
C LEU A 182 -18.38 10.28 6.75
N ALA A 183 -17.32 11.06 6.61
CA ALA A 183 -16.56 11.60 7.74
C ALA A 183 -17.44 12.50 8.63
N GLU A 184 -18.30 13.34 8.04
CA GLU A 184 -19.25 14.18 8.78
C GLU A 184 -20.29 13.33 9.52
N LYS A 185 -20.89 12.35 8.87
CA LYS A 185 -21.90 11.44 9.47
C LYS A 185 -21.39 10.78 10.75
N TYR A 186 -20.13 10.32 10.75
CA TYR A 186 -19.53 9.60 11.88
C TYR A 186 -18.63 10.49 12.74
N ARG A 187 -18.66 11.80 12.55
CA ARG A 187 -17.83 12.75 13.29
C ARG A 187 -16.34 12.41 13.27
N PHE A 188 -15.87 11.86 12.14
CA PHE A 188 -14.48 11.52 11.93
C PHE A 188 -13.64 12.80 11.77
N ARG A 189 -13.32 13.41 12.88
CA ARG A 189 -12.55 14.66 12.98
C ARG A 189 -11.91 14.79 14.36
N PRO A 190 -10.82 15.56 14.52
CA PRO A 190 -10.27 15.87 15.84
C PRO A 190 -11.27 16.63 16.76
N PRO A 191 -11.18 16.47 18.10
CA PRO A 191 -10.28 15.53 18.76
C PRO A 191 -10.78 14.07 18.65
N PHE A 192 -9.89 13.17 18.26
CA PHE A 192 -10.21 11.74 18.31
C PHE A 192 -10.14 11.23 19.73
N HIS A 193 -10.94 10.20 20.06
CA HIS A 193 -10.96 9.63 21.40
C HIS A 193 -9.55 9.17 21.83
N PRO A 194 -9.06 9.53 23.02
CA PRO A 194 -7.67 9.26 23.42
C PRO A 194 -7.29 7.78 23.44
N SER A 195 -8.24 6.90 23.72
CA SER A 195 -8.02 5.44 23.78
C SER A 195 -8.08 4.75 22.41
N ALA A 196 -8.42 5.48 21.36
CA ALA A 196 -8.51 4.90 20.03
C ALA A 196 -7.15 4.95 19.33
N MET A 197 -6.51 3.80 19.19
CA MET A 197 -5.48 3.61 18.19
C MET A 197 -6.18 3.21 16.90
N VAL A 198 -6.32 4.15 16.00
CA VAL A 198 -6.93 3.93 14.68
C VAL A 198 -5.85 3.56 13.67
N LEU A 199 -6.11 2.58 12.84
CA LEU A 199 -5.19 1.99 11.88
C LEU A 199 -5.75 2.10 10.46
N PRO A 200 -5.18 2.89 9.56
CA PRO A 200 -4.04 3.83 9.72
C PRO A 200 -4.35 5.03 10.63
N ASP A 201 -3.34 5.87 10.89
CA ASP A 201 -3.49 7.01 11.82
C ASP A 201 -4.64 7.95 11.43
N ALA A 202 -5.66 8.04 12.29
CA ALA A 202 -6.89 8.77 11.99
C ALA A 202 -6.68 10.26 11.71
N PRO A 203 -5.87 11.01 12.48
CA PRO A 203 -5.56 12.39 12.15
C PRO A 203 -4.90 12.56 10.79
N SER A 204 -4.00 11.64 10.39
CA SER A 204 -3.40 11.65 9.05
C SER A 204 -4.43 11.46 7.94
N LEU A 205 -5.39 10.55 8.13
CA LEU A 205 -6.50 10.35 7.18
C LEU A 205 -7.41 11.58 7.11
N TYR A 206 -7.69 12.23 8.23
CA TYR A 206 -8.46 13.46 8.25
C TYR A 206 -7.74 14.59 7.49
N GLY A 207 -6.43 14.74 7.66
CA GLY A 207 -5.62 15.68 6.88
C GLY A 207 -5.68 15.40 5.37
N LYS A 208 -5.71 14.14 4.94
CA LYS A 208 -5.90 13.75 3.53
C LYS A 208 -7.28 14.17 3.00
N LEU A 209 -8.35 14.06 3.81
CA LEU A 209 -9.68 14.54 3.46
C LEU A 209 -9.70 16.07 3.27
N GLN A 210 -9.02 16.81 4.14
CA GLN A 210 -8.86 18.25 4.01
C GLN A 210 -8.12 18.64 2.73
N LEU A 211 -7.01 17.93 2.40
CA LEU A 211 -6.29 18.10 1.13
C LEU A 211 -7.19 17.87 -0.08
N ALA A 212 -7.95 16.78 -0.08
CA ALA A 212 -8.84 16.43 -1.19
C ALA A 212 -9.93 17.48 -1.43
N ARG A 213 -10.30 18.24 -0.39
CA ARG A 213 -11.28 19.33 -0.46
C ARG A 213 -10.64 20.71 -0.75
N GLY A 214 -9.30 20.78 -0.81
CA GLY A 214 -8.57 22.04 -1.00
C GLY A 214 -8.42 22.88 0.27
N ASP A 215 -8.75 22.36 1.45
CA ASP A 215 -8.46 23.01 2.75
C ASP A 215 -6.99 22.81 3.12
N TYR A 216 -6.11 23.43 2.36
CA TYR A 216 -4.66 23.32 2.57
C TYR A 216 -4.23 23.85 3.95
N ALA A 217 -4.80 24.97 4.39
CA ALA A 217 -4.47 25.56 5.68
C ALA A 217 -4.88 24.65 6.86
N GLY A 218 -6.06 24.01 6.77
CA GLY A 218 -6.51 23.00 7.71
C GLY A 218 -5.60 21.77 7.70
N ALA A 219 -5.26 21.27 6.51
CA ALA A 219 -4.37 20.11 6.35
C ALA A 219 -2.98 20.37 6.95
N ILE A 220 -2.38 21.54 6.72
CA ILE A 220 -1.08 21.93 7.30
C ILE A 220 -1.14 21.88 8.83
N ARG A 221 -2.16 22.47 9.44
CA ARG A 221 -2.32 22.42 10.91
C ARG A 221 -2.42 20.99 11.41
N THR A 222 -3.31 20.21 10.79
CA THR A 222 -3.51 18.80 11.16
C THR A 222 -2.22 17.99 11.04
N PHE A 223 -1.51 18.10 9.93
CA PHE A 223 -0.28 17.31 9.73
C PHE A 223 0.89 17.76 10.63
N ARG A 224 1.02 19.05 10.95
CA ARG A 224 2.01 19.55 11.92
C ARG A 224 1.73 19.01 13.32
N GLU A 225 0.47 19.00 13.76
CA GLU A 225 0.06 18.41 15.04
C GLU A 225 0.32 16.91 15.10
N VAL A 226 -0.04 16.18 14.03
CA VAL A 226 0.24 14.75 13.87
C VAL A 226 1.75 14.47 13.96
N GLY A 227 2.54 15.23 13.18
CA GLY A 227 3.99 15.07 13.15
C GLY A 227 4.63 15.23 14.52
N ALA A 228 4.29 16.30 15.24
CA ALA A 228 4.77 16.54 16.59
C ALA A 228 4.41 15.38 17.55
N GLN A 229 3.14 14.94 17.55
CA GLN A 229 2.67 13.85 18.41
C GLN A 229 3.33 12.51 18.10
N LEU A 230 3.59 12.21 16.83
CA LEU A 230 4.21 10.94 16.42
C LEU A 230 5.72 10.95 16.67
N ASP A 231 6.39 12.05 16.41
CA ASP A 231 7.83 12.19 16.66
C ASP A 231 8.14 12.12 18.18
N ASP A 232 7.33 12.72 19.05
CA ASP A 232 7.43 12.61 20.50
C ASP A 232 7.33 11.14 20.99
N ARG A 233 6.57 10.31 20.26
CA ARG A 233 6.40 8.88 20.52
C ARG A 233 7.40 8.00 19.78
N GLY A 234 8.29 8.58 18.98
CA GLY A 234 9.22 7.86 18.12
C GLY A 234 8.54 7.07 17.00
N ARG A 235 7.29 7.35 16.64
CA ARG A 235 6.53 6.65 15.60
C ARG A 235 6.83 7.26 14.24
N ARG A 236 7.57 6.54 13.41
CA ARG A 236 8.14 7.06 12.17
C ARG A 236 7.74 6.29 10.91
N ASN A 237 6.82 5.32 11.00
CA ASN A 237 6.37 4.54 9.86
C ASN A 237 5.56 5.39 8.89
N THR A 238 6.07 5.59 7.68
CA THR A 238 5.48 6.42 6.64
C THR A 238 4.33 5.74 5.88
N VAL A 239 4.18 4.42 6.02
CA VAL A 239 3.04 3.68 5.44
C VAL A 239 1.82 3.79 6.34
N TRP A 240 2.03 3.68 7.65
CA TRP A 240 0.96 3.82 8.64
C TRP A 240 0.49 5.27 8.79
N ALA A 241 1.41 6.24 8.78
CA ALA A 241 1.11 7.66 8.94
C ALA A 241 1.97 8.50 7.97
N PRO A 242 1.54 8.65 6.70
CA PRO A 242 2.31 9.39 5.68
C PRO A 242 2.15 10.91 5.78
N TRP A 243 2.03 11.44 6.99
CA TRP A 243 1.74 12.85 7.25
C TRP A 243 2.76 13.81 6.64
N ALA A 244 4.06 13.50 6.71
CA ALA A 244 5.12 14.40 6.22
C ALA A 244 5.04 14.60 4.70
N SER A 245 4.82 13.52 3.94
CA SER A 245 4.65 13.60 2.48
C SER A 245 3.42 14.43 2.09
N HIS A 246 2.32 14.31 2.82
CA HIS A 246 1.11 15.07 2.55
C HIS A 246 1.21 16.53 3.05
N LEU A 247 1.93 16.76 4.15
CA LEU A 247 2.28 18.11 4.60
C LEU A 247 3.07 18.87 3.52
N ALA A 248 4.07 18.23 2.92
CA ALA A 248 4.85 18.83 1.85
C ALA A 248 3.97 19.27 0.67
N VAL A 249 3.03 18.43 0.25
CA VAL A 249 2.07 18.80 -0.80
C VAL A 249 1.19 19.98 -0.42
N ALA A 250 0.72 20.03 0.83
CA ALA A 250 -0.10 21.15 1.33
C ALA A 250 0.69 22.46 1.39
N LEU A 251 1.92 22.44 1.89
CA LEU A 251 2.83 23.58 1.96
C LEU A 251 3.16 24.11 0.55
N HIS A 252 3.44 23.21 -0.39
CA HIS A 252 3.67 23.64 -1.78
C HIS A 252 2.46 24.34 -2.38
N ALA A 253 1.24 23.83 -2.13
CA ALA A 253 0.01 24.42 -2.61
C ALA A 253 -0.27 25.83 -2.02
N THR A 254 0.28 26.14 -0.85
CA THR A 254 0.18 27.48 -0.21
C THR A 254 1.38 28.39 -0.52
N GLY A 255 2.36 27.92 -1.30
CA GLY A 255 3.54 28.69 -1.71
C GLY A 255 4.72 28.61 -0.73
N GLU A 256 4.64 27.79 0.30
CA GLU A 256 5.74 27.55 1.27
C GLU A 256 6.76 26.55 0.71
N VAL A 257 7.37 26.90 -0.45
CA VAL A 257 8.14 25.97 -1.29
C VAL A 257 9.34 25.36 -0.58
N GLU A 258 10.14 26.16 0.13
CA GLU A 258 11.37 25.67 0.78
C GLU A 258 11.05 24.68 1.92
N GLU A 259 10.04 24.99 2.74
CA GLU A 259 9.60 24.08 3.78
C GLU A 259 8.98 22.80 3.18
N ALA A 260 8.21 22.92 2.09
CA ALA A 260 7.66 21.78 1.36
C ALA A 260 8.74 20.82 0.88
N ARG A 261 9.79 21.33 0.24
CA ARG A 261 10.91 20.51 -0.25
C ARG A 261 11.65 19.81 0.87
N LYS A 262 12.02 20.54 1.92
CA LYS A 262 12.69 19.95 3.08
C LYS A 262 11.84 18.86 3.73
N THR A 263 10.54 19.11 3.90
CA THR A 263 9.60 18.13 4.49
C THR A 263 9.47 16.88 3.62
N ALA A 264 9.45 17.03 2.29
CA ALA A 264 9.40 15.90 1.36
C ALA A 264 10.69 15.07 1.37
N GLU A 265 11.86 15.71 1.45
CA GLU A 265 13.15 15.04 1.59
C GLU A 265 13.22 14.22 2.89
N ASP A 266 12.80 14.81 4.01
CA ASP A 266 12.71 14.10 5.31
C ASP A 266 11.74 12.89 5.23
N ALA A 267 10.62 13.02 4.52
CA ALA A 267 9.67 11.93 4.32
C ALA A 267 10.29 10.76 3.53
N VAL A 268 11.02 11.06 2.46
CA VAL A 268 11.74 10.03 1.67
C VAL A 268 12.86 9.39 2.50
N ALA A 269 13.61 10.16 3.29
CA ALA A 269 14.64 9.61 4.17
C ALA A 269 14.05 8.61 5.18
N ARG A 270 12.93 8.96 5.82
CA ARG A 270 12.18 8.05 6.73
C ARG A 270 11.69 6.78 6.00
N ALA A 271 11.17 6.94 4.78
CA ALA A 271 10.70 5.81 3.98
C ALA A 271 11.84 4.86 3.58
N ARG A 272 13.00 5.40 3.24
CA ARG A 272 14.21 4.62 2.94
C ARG A 272 14.78 3.92 4.18
N GLU A 273 14.71 4.54 5.37
CA GLU A 273 15.08 3.89 6.63
C GLU A 273 14.21 2.66 6.89
N PHE A 274 12.90 2.78 6.66
CA PHE A 274 11.96 1.66 6.80
C PHE A 274 12.19 0.58 5.74
N GLY A 275 12.33 0.96 4.47
CA GLY A 275 12.85 0.15 3.39
C GLY A 275 11.83 -0.70 2.63
N THR A 276 10.51 -0.48 2.78
CA THR A 276 9.53 -1.13 1.89
C THR A 276 9.39 -0.39 0.57
N ALA A 277 9.14 -1.13 -0.52
CA ALA A 277 8.97 -0.53 -1.84
C ALA A 277 7.77 0.42 -1.91
N SER A 278 6.67 0.09 -1.20
CA SER A 278 5.50 0.98 -1.11
C SER A 278 5.83 2.29 -0.40
N ALA A 279 6.56 2.24 0.74
CA ALA A 279 6.96 3.43 1.47
C ALA A 279 7.80 4.37 0.61
N VAL A 280 8.87 3.83 0.02
CA VAL A 280 9.84 4.61 -0.77
C VAL A 280 9.18 5.19 -2.02
N GLY A 281 8.50 4.35 -2.80
CA GLY A 281 7.90 4.78 -4.06
C GLY A 281 6.77 5.80 -3.87
N THR A 282 5.94 5.64 -2.83
CA THR A 282 4.87 6.63 -2.53
C THR A 282 5.48 7.95 -2.03
N ALA A 283 6.52 7.91 -1.19
CA ALA A 283 7.20 9.11 -0.74
C ALA A 283 7.88 9.86 -1.88
N LEU A 284 8.58 9.15 -2.79
CA LEU A 284 9.19 9.74 -4.00
C LEU A 284 8.15 10.38 -4.92
N ARG A 285 7.00 9.72 -5.14
CA ARG A 285 5.89 10.28 -5.93
C ARG A 285 5.39 11.58 -5.34
N LEU A 286 5.19 11.63 -4.01
CA LEU A 286 4.72 12.84 -3.33
C LEU A 286 5.80 13.91 -3.25
N GLN A 287 7.08 13.52 -3.16
CA GLN A 287 8.20 14.43 -3.28
C GLN A 287 8.18 15.09 -4.67
N ALA A 288 8.03 14.33 -5.75
CA ALA A 288 7.97 14.87 -7.10
C ALA A 288 6.84 15.91 -7.30
N ALA A 289 5.78 15.87 -6.50
CA ALA A 289 4.70 16.84 -6.56
C ALA A 289 5.10 18.26 -6.11
N VAL A 290 6.23 18.40 -5.42
CA VAL A 290 6.78 19.68 -4.94
C VAL A 290 8.06 20.10 -5.67
N TRP A 291 8.42 19.42 -6.76
CA TRP A 291 9.48 19.73 -7.70
C TRP A 291 8.93 19.95 -9.10
N ASP A 292 9.72 20.60 -9.92
CA ASP A 292 9.38 20.90 -11.31
C ASP A 292 10.47 20.38 -12.27
N GLY A 293 10.13 20.34 -13.56
CA GLY A 293 11.05 20.04 -14.64
C GLY A 293 11.67 18.65 -14.56
N THR A 294 12.97 18.56 -14.85
CA THR A 294 13.70 17.29 -14.93
C THR A 294 13.74 16.55 -13.58
N ALA A 295 13.92 17.27 -12.48
CA ALA A 295 13.96 16.68 -11.14
C ALA A 295 12.65 15.95 -10.78
N ALA A 296 11.51 16.52 -11.14
CA ALA A 296 10.23 15.85 -10.93
C ALA A 296 10.10 14.57 -11.77
N VAL A 297 10.60 14.56 -13.01
CA VAL A 297 10.60 13.38 -13.87
C VAL A 297 11.48 12.28 -13.29
N GLU A 298 12.72 12.61 -12.89
CA GLU A 298 13.66 11.64 -12.31
C GLU A 298 13.09 10.98 -11.03
N LEU A 299 12.51 11.79 -10.14
CA LEU A 299 11.83 11.27 -8.94
C LEU A 299 10.67 10.34 -9.27
N LEU A 300 9.89 10.64 -10.30
CA LEU A 300 8.76 9.81 -10.71
C LEU A 300 9.22 8.54 -11.44
N GLU A 301 10.29 8.58 -12.21
CA GLU A 301 10.92 7.39 -12.81
C GLU A 301 11.41 6.44 -11.70
N GLU A 302 12.08 6.96 -10.66
CA GLU A 302 12.47 6.18 -9.47
C GLU A 302 11.24 5.65 -8.72
N ALA A 303 10.19 6.46 -8.54
CA ALA A 303 8.95 6.04 -7.88
C ALA A 303 8.26 4.89 -8.63
N VAL A 304 8.11 4.98 -9.93
CA VAL A 304 7.52 3.93 -10.77
C VAL A 304 8.36 2.66 -10.71
N SER A 305 9.68 2.77 -10.86
CA SER A 305 10.59 1.63 -10.76
C SER A 305 10.47 0.92 -9.41
N THR A 306 10.43 1.68 -8.32
CA THR A 306 10.30 1.16 -6.96
C THR A 306 8.93 0.52 -6.73
N LEU A 307 7.83 1.19 -7.09
CA LEU A 307 6.47 0.68 -6.90
C LEU A 307 6.17 -0.55 -7.76
N THR A 308 6.88 -0.75 -8.85
CA THR A 308 6.76 -1.98 -9.66
C THR A 308 7.18 -3.23 -8.86
N LEU A 309 8.01 -3.06 -7.84
CA LEU A 309 8.43 -4.14 -6.93
C LEU A 309 7.46 -4.35 -5.76
N SER A 310 6.46 -3.48 -5.61
CA SER A 310 5.50 -3.51 -4.51
C SER A 310 4.16 -4.14 -4.90
N PRO A 311 3.43 -4.77 -3.96
CA PRO A 311 2.08 -5.28 -4.21
C PRO A 311 0.99 -4.21 -4.26
N VAL A 312 1.30 -2.91 -4.12
CA VAL A 312 0.34 -1.80 -4.03
C VAL A 312 -0.01 -1.24 -5.41
N ALA A 313 -0.95 -1.86 -6.10
CA ALA A 313 -1.28 -1.56 -7.49
C ALA A 313 -1.83 -0.13 -7.71
N TYR A 314 -2.60 0.41 -6.76
CA TYR A 314 -3.15 1.76 -6.87
C TYR A 314 -2.08 2.85 -6.81
N ASP A 315 -1.10 2.72 -5.90
CA ASP A 315 0.02 3.68 -5.81
C ASP A 315 0.88 3.66 -7.07
N LEU A 316 1.10 2.48 -7.67
CA LEU A 316 1.77 2.36 -8.95
C LEU A 316 0.97 3.03 -10.07
N ALA A 317 -0.36 2.82 -10.12
CA ALA A 317 -1.22 3.49 -11.12
C ALA A 317 -1.10 5.01 -11.01
N TYR A 318 -1.08 5.52 -9.77
CA TYR A 318 -0.95 6.95 -9.52
C TYR A 318 0.42 7.49 -9.97
N ALA A 319 1.51 6.78 -9.67
CA ALA A 319 2.86 7.17 -10.08
C ALA A 319 3.03 7.17 -11.61
N LEU A 320 2.44 6.20 -12.30
CA LEU A 320 2.42 6.15 -13.76
C LEU A 320 1.71 7.36 -14.38
N VAL A 321 0.56 7.75 -13.81
CA VAL A 321 -0.19 8.93 -14.28
C VAL A 321 0.58 10.22 -13.98
N ASP A 322 1.20 10.34 -12.81
CA ASP A 322 2.01 11.49 -12.43
C ASP A 322 3.23 11.63 -13.33
N LEU A 323 3.93 10.52 -13.65
CA LEU A 323 5.07 10.49 -14.56
C LEU A 323 4.64 10.91 -15.97
N GLY A 324 3.55 10.34 -16.48
CA GLY A 324 3.03 10.75 -17.79
C GLY A 324 2.66 12.23 -17.85
N ALA A 325 2.07 12.78 -16.79
CA ALA A 325 1.78 14.21 -16.70
C ALA A 325 3.04 15.08 -16.64
N ALA A 326 4.08 14.63 -15.93
CA ALA A 326 5.38 15.33 -15.85
C ALA A 326 6.11 15.33 -17.20
N LEU A 327 6.17 14.18 -17.87
CA LEU A 327 6.75 14.01 -19.20
C LEU A 327 6.04 14.89 -20.24
N ARG A 328 4.69 14.96 -20.19
CA ARG A 328 3.92 15.86 -21.06
C ARG A 328 4.33 17.33 -20.86
N ARG A 329 4.45 17.76 -19.61
CA ARG A 329 4.91 19.13 -19.28
C ARG A 329 6.34 19.39 -19.75
N ALA A 330 7.19 18.37 -19.75
CA ALA A 330 8.54 18.42 -20.29
C ALA A 330 8.63 18.32 -21.82
N GLY A 331 7.49 18.21 -22.54
CA GLY A 331 7.44 18.08 -23.99
C GLY A 331 7.75 16.68 -24.54
N ARG A 332 7.97 15.68 -23.70
CA ARG A 332 8.23 14.26 -24.06
C ARG A 332 6.90 13.53 -24.31
N LEU A 333 6.18 13.95 -25.36
CA LEU A 333 4.78 13.59 -25.55
C LEU A 333 4.54 12.10 -25.83
N GLU A 334 5.41 11.44 -26.59
CA GLU A 334 5.27 10.01 -26.91
C GLU A 334 5.46 9.15 -25.66
N GLU A 335 6.49 9.43 -24.88
CA GLU A 335 6.74 8.75 -23.61
C GLU A 335 5.63 9.03 -22.59
N ALA A 336 5.16 10.28 -22.52
CA ALA A 336 4.03 10.65 -21.69
C ALA A 336 2.79 9.80 -21.99
N ALA A 337 2.48 9.61 -23.28
CA ALA A 337 1.34 8.81 -23.71
C ALA A 337 1.49 7.33 -23.27
N GLU A 338 2.69 6.77 -23.37
CA GLU A 338 2.94 5.39 -22.96
C GLU A 338 2.64 5.19 -21.46
N TYR A 339 3.19 6.04 -20.61
CA TYR A 339 2.94 5.96 -19.16
C TYR A 339 1.49 6.27 -18.77
N LEU A 340 0.84 7.21 -19.46
CA LEU A 340 -0.58 7.49 -19.24
C LEU A 340 -1.48 6.32 -19.63
N TYR A 341 -1.18 5.59 -20.70
CA TYR A 341 -1.93 4.38 -21.05
C TYR A 341 -1.74 3.27 -20.01
N GLN A 342 -0.51 3.03 -19.57
CA GLN A 342 -0.23 2.07 -18.49
C GLN A 342 -0.97 2.48 -17.20
N GLY A 343 -0.94 3.76 -16.86
CA GLY A 343 -1.65 4.31 -15.72
C GLY A 343 -3.17 4.14 -15.80
N ILE A 344 -3.77 4.38 -16.97
CA ILE A 344 -5.21 4.16 -17.21
C ILE A 344 -5.57 2.69 -16.98
N GLU A 345 -4.81 1.78 -17.56
CA GLU A 345 -5.09 0.36 -17.42
C GLU A 345 -5.01 -0.12 -15.97
N MET A 346 -3.94 0.27 -15.27
CA MET A 346 -3.78 -0.07 -13.88
C MET A 346 -4.87 0.58 -13.00
N ALA A 347 -5.22 1.84 -13.26
CA ALA A 347 -6.30 2.53 -12.56
C ALA A 347 -7.67 1.90 -12.82
N GLN A 348 -7.94 1.42 -14.04
CA GLN A 348 -9.15 0.66 -14.37
C GLN A 348 -9.19 -0.68 -13.63
N HIS A 349 -8.06 -1.39 -13.57
CA HIS A 349 -7.95 -2.62 -12.78
C HIS A 349 -8.29 -2.38 -11.30
N CYS A 350 -7.83 -1.25 -10.74
CA CYS A 350 -8.13 -0.84 -9.38
C CYS A 350 -9.55 -0.24 -9.20
N THR A 351 -10.31 -0.02 -10.28
CA THR A 351 -11.60 0.73 -10.24
C THR A 351 -11.45 2.16 -9.69
N ALA A 352 -10.32 2.80 -9.98
CA ALA A 352 -9.97 4.16 -9.58
C ALA A 352 -10.43 5.18 -10.64
N ASP A 353 -11.75 5.36 -10.80
CA ASP A 353 -12.36 6.14 -11.88
C ASP A 353 -11.89 7.60 -11.93
N GLY A 354 -11.65 8.21 -10.77
CA GLY A 354 -11.10 9.57 -10.69
C GLY A 354 -9.71 9.66 -11.34
N LEU A 355 -8.85 8.66 -11.11
CA LEU A 355 -7.52 8.59 -11.70
C LEU A 355 -7.56 8.31 -13.21
N VAL A 356 -8.47 7.43 -13.66
CA VAL A 356 -8.74 7.19 -15.09
C VAL A 356 -9.14 8.49 -15.77
N GLY A 357 -10.07 9.24 -15.16
CA GLY A 357 -10.51 10.53 -15.69
C GLY A 357 -9.38 11.54 -15.80
N ARG A 358 -8.51 11.61 -14.77
CA ARG A 358 -7.32 12.46 -14.78
C ARG A 358 -6.35 12.08 -15.90
N ALA A 359 -6.00 10.82 -16.01
CA ALA A 359 -5.07 10.34 -17.03
C ALA A 359 -5.59 10.59 -18.46
N ARG A 360 -6.90 10.42 -18.70
CA ARG A 360 -7.53 10.77 -19.99
C ARG A 360 -7.45 12.27 -20.30
N ARG A 361 -7.62 13.15 -19.32
CA ARG A 361 -7.42 14.59 -19.50
C ARG A 361 -5.97 14.91 -19.87
N GLU A 362 -5.00 14.32 -19.19
CA GLU A 362 -3.58 14.50 -19.52
C GLU A 362 -3.26 14.05 -20.94
N LEU A 363 -3.81 12.93 -21.40
CA LEU A 363 -3.70 12.49 -22.79
C LEU A 363 -4.33 13.49 -23.78
N SER A 364 -5.48 14.06 -23.44
CA SER A 364 -6.13 15.04 -24.32
C SER A 364 -5.30 16.32 -24.49
N TYR A 365 -4.60 16.75 -23.44
CA TYR A 365 -3.69 17.90 -23.51
C TYR A 365 -2.41 17.64 -24.30
N SER A 366 -2.02 16.38 -24.51
CA SER A 366 -0.88 16.03 -25.37
C SER A 366 -1.19 16.16 -26.87
N GLY A 367 -2.43 16.42 -27.24
CA GLY A 367 -2.87 16.43 -28.65
C GLY A 367 -2.91 15.04 -29.28
N LEU A 368 -2.53 14.02 -28.56
CA LEU A 368 -2.60 12.63 -28.97
C LEU A 368 -4.04 12.16 -28.78
N ARG A 369 -4.73 11.90 -29.87
CA ARG A 369 -6.05 11.27 -29.80
C ARG A 369 -5.88 9.89 -29.18
N PRO A 370 -6.82 9.42 -28.33
CA PRO A 370 -6.87 8.04 -27.90
C PRO A 370 -7.25 7.17 -29.12
N ASN A 371 -6.29 7.01 -30.00
CA ASN A 371 -6.46 6.18 -31.16
C ASN A 371 -5.84 4.82 -30.86
N ARG A 372 -6.72 3.82 -30.82
CA ARG A 372 -6.47 2.39 -31.01
C ARG A 372 -5.07 1.97 -30.56
N LEU A 373 -5.04 1.04 -29.65
CA LEU A 373 -3.88 0.17 -29.43
C LEU A 373 -3.06 0.05 -30.71
N ARG A 374 -2.05 0.90 -30.87
CA ARG A 374 -1.01 0.61 -31.84
C ARG A 374 -0.42 -0.69 -31.35
N THR A 375 -0.44 -1.71 -32.12
CA THR A 375 0.46 -2.85 -31.99
C THR A 375 1.85 -2.24 -31.88
N LEU A 376 2.32 -2.13 -30.63
CA LEU A 376 3.61 -1.54 -30.37
C LEU A 376 4.65 -2.49 -30.95
N SER A 377 5.63 -1.95 -31.65
CA SER A 377 6.71 -2.74 -32.24
C SER A 377 7.49 -3.44 -31.08
N LYS A 378 8.21 -4.51 -31.42
CA LYS A 378 9.10 -5.22 -30.48
C LYS A 378 10.06 -4.30 -29.72
N ASP A 379 10.33 -3.11 -30.25
CA ASP A 379 11.18 -2.08 -29.63
C ASP A 379 10.49 -1.36 -28.44
N ALA A 380 9.20 -1.61 -28.20
CA ALA A 380 8.44 -1.01 -27.11
C ALA A 380 8.47 -1.82 -25.80
N LEU A 381 9.13 -2.99 -25.78
CA LEU A 381 9.32 -3.75 -24.56
C LEU A 381 10.45 -3.14 -23.74
N SER A 382 10.16 -2.85 -22.46
CA SER A 382 11.21 -2.50 -21.52
C SER A 382 12.19 -3.67 -21.33
N LYS A 383 13.42 -3.39 -20.90
CA LYS A 383 14.42 -4.45 -20.65
C LYS A 383 13.89 -5.56 -19.71
N PRO A 384 13.20 -5.27 -18.58
CA PRO A 384 12.60 -6.28 -17.74
C PRO A 384 11.49 -7.11 -18.41
N GLU A 385 10.68 -6.50 -19.28
CA GLU A 385 9.66 -7.21 -20.06
C GLU A 385 10.32 -8.10 -21.12
N TRP A 386 11.38 -7.60 -21.76
CA TRP A 386 12.15 -8.37 -22.72
C TRP A 386 12.80 -9.61 -22.12
N ASP A 387 13.34 -9.50 -20.90
CA ASP A 387 13.97 -10.64 -20.21
C ASP A 387 12.92 -11.72 -19.85
N VAL A 388 11.73 -11.32 -19.42
CA VAL A 388 10.59 -12.24 -19.20
C VAL A 388 10.10 -12.84 -20.53
N ALA A 389 9.96 -12.02 -21.57
CA ALA A 389 9.49 -12.47 -22.89
C ALA A 389 10.40 -13.52 -23.53
N LYS A 390 11.72 -13.35 -23.44
CA LYS A 390 12.70 -14.33 -23.94
C LYS A 390 12.55 -15.72 -23.30
N LEU A 391 12.29 -15.77 -22.01
CA LEU A 391 12.09 -17.02 -21.30
C LEU A 391 10.73 -17.65 -21.66
N ALA A 392 9.68 -16.83 -21.77
CA ALA A 392 8.36 -17.30 -22.16
C ALA A 392 8.33 -17.88 -23.58
N VAL A 393 9.02 -17.25 -24.54
CA VAL A 393 9.16 -17.78 -25.92
C VAL A 393 9.87 -19.14 -25.96
N ARG A 394 10.74 -19.42 -24.98
CA ARG A 394 11.40 -20.72 -24.81
C ARG A 394 10.53 -21.77 -24.11
N GLY A 395 9.25 -21.46 -23.85
CA GLY A 395 8.33 -22.36 -23.17
C GLY A 395 8.54 -22.47 -21.66
N VAL A 396 9.34 -21.58 -21.05
CA VAL A 396 9.57 -21.61 -19.60
C VAL A 396 8.30 -21.15 -18.89
N PRO A 397 7.73 -21.94 -17.97
CA PRO A 397 6.52 -21.58 -17.26
C PRO A 397 6.76 -20.41 -16.29
N PRO A 398 5.73 -19.58 -15.99
CA PRO A 398 5.88 -18.37 -15.20
C PRO A 398 6.55 -18.57 -13.83
N GLN A 399 6.31 -19.70 -13.18
CA GLN A 399 6.94 -20.05 -11.90
C GLN A 399 8.46 -20.17 -12.02
N ARG A 400 8.93 -20.85 -13.08
CA ARG A 400 10.36 -21.01 -13.36
C ARG A 400 11.02 -19.71 -13.83
N ILE A 401 10.28 -18.85 -14.54
CA ILE A 401 10.75 -17.50 -14.90
C ILE A 401 10.96 -16.68 -13.62
N ALA A 402 10.05 -16.78 -12.66
CA ALA A 402 10.16 -16.11 -11.37
C ALA A 402 11.42 -16.55 -10.61
N GLU A 403 11.65 -17.86 -10.52
CA GLU A 403 12.85 -18.42 -9.88
C GLU A 403 14.16 -17.97 -10.57
N GLN A 404 14.21 -18.03 -11.92
CA GLN A 404 15.42 -17.70 -12.68
C GLN A 404 15.79 -16.22 -12.64
N LEU A 405 14.79 -15.33 -12.56
CA LEU A 405 14.99 -13.89 -12.54
C LEU A 405 14.99 -13.31 -11.11
N GLY A 406 14.77 -14.12 -10.08
CA GLY A 406 14.66 -13.68 -8.69
C GLY A 406 13.47 -12.74 -8.47
N LEU A 407 12.34 -13.02 -9.12
CA LEU A 407 11.14 -12.17 -9.12
C LEU A 407 9.95 -12.89 -8.48
N GLU A 408 9.03 -12.12 -7.93
CA GLU A 408 7.73 -12.64 -7.50
C GLU A 408 6.91 -13.14 -8.71
N LEU A 409 6.22 -14.28 -8.56
CA LEU A 409 5.38 -14.85 -9.61
C LEU A 409 4.33 -13.87 -10.14
N SER A 410 3.71 -13.12 -9.25
CA SER A 410 2.72 -12.09 -9.59
C SER A 410 3.28 -10.97 -10.48
N LEU A 411 4.56 -10.63 -10.30
CA LEU A 411 5.26 -9.66 -11.12
C LEU A 411 5.57 -10.21 -12.50
N VAL A 412 5.99 -11.48 -12.59
CA VAL A 412 6.21 -12.18 -13.86
C VAL A 412 4.92 -12.27 -14.66
N GLN A 413 3.80 -12.65 -14.03
CA GLN A 413 2.48 -12.70 -14.68
C GLN A 413 2.03 -11.35 -15.22
N ARG A 414 2.23 -10.27 -14.44
CA ARG A 414 1.94 -8.90 -14.90
C ARG A 414 2.80 -8.49 -16.09
N ARG A 415 4.10 -8.80 -16.05
CA ARG A 415 5.00 -8.51 -17.17
C ARG A 415 4.63 -9.31 -18.42
N LEU A 416 4.28 -10.58 -18.29
CA LEU A 416 3.78 -11.40 -19.40
C LEU A 416 2.50 -10.82 -20.01
N ALA A 417 1.54 -10.43 -19.19
CA ALA A 417 0.32 -9.77 -19.65
C ALA A 417 0.64 -8.47 -20.44
N SER A 418 1.58 -7.67 -19.92
CA SER A 418 2.05 -6.46 -20.62
C SER A 418 2.74 -6.79 -21.95
N VAL A 419 3.60 -7.82 -21.98
CA VAL A 419 4.29 -8.30 -23.19
C VAL A 419 3.29 -8.76 -24.26
N HIS A 420 2.31 -9.61 -23.88
CA HIS A 420 1.29 -10.11 -24.81
C HIS A 420 0.46 -8.96 -25.40
N ARG A 421 0.10 -8.00 -24.59
CA ARG A 421 -0.63 -6.81 -25.03
C ARG A 421 0.21 -5.95 -25.97
N LYS A 422 1.47 -5.69 -25.65
CA LYS A 422 2.40 -4.91 -26.48
C LYS A 422 2.74 -5.63 -27.77
N ALA A 423 2.83 -6.95 -27.74
CA ALA A 423 3.06 -7.78 -28.92
C ALA A 423 1.79 -7.99 -29.77
N GLY A 424 0.60 -7.68 -29.21
CA GLY A 424 -0.69 -7.87 -29.87
C GLY A 424 -1.05 -9.34 -30.13
N THR A 425 -0.51 -10.26 -29.34
CA THR A 425 -0.66 -11.70 -29.54
C THR A 425 -0.72 -12.47 -28.21
N GLY A 426 -1.32 -13.68 -28.27
CA GLY A 426 -1.27 -14.65 -27.18
C GLY A 426 0.08 -15.39 -27.09
N PRO A 427 0.19 -16.37 -26.17
CA PRO A 427 1.43 -17.12 -25.97
C PRO A 427 1.99 -17.76 -27.24
N ASP A 428 1.13 -18.37 -28.07
CA ASP A 428 1.50 -19.09 -29.28
C ASP A 428 2.05 -18.18 -30.38
N GLY A 429 1.67 -16.92 -30.43
CA GLY A 429 2.12 -15.94 -31.41
C GLY A 429 3.31 -15.09 -30.95
N LEU A 430 3.74 -15.20 -29.70
CA LEU A 430 4.71 -14.31 -29.08
C LEU A 430 6.08 -14.37 -29.75
N ALA A 431 6.56 -15.56 -30.07
CA ALA A 431 7.84 -15.76 -30.75
C ALA A 431 7.91 -15.02 -32.09
N ALA A 432 6.87 -15.19 -32.93
CA ALA A 432 6.76 -14.54 -34.23
C ALA A 432 6.65 -13.02 -34.11
N ALA A 433 5.83 -12.53 -33.15
CA ALA A 433 5.62 -11.10 -32.92
C ALA A 433 6.90 -10.38 -32.45
N LEU A 434 7.76 -11.06 -31.69
CA LEU A 434 9.02 -10.52 -31.20
C LEU A 434 10.21 -10.79 -32.13
N GLY A 435 10.02 -11.55 -33.21
CA GLY A 435 11.08 -11.96 -34.13
C GLY A 435 12.13 -12.86 -33.45
N LEU A 436 11.70 -13.64 -32.45
CA LEU A 436 12.51 -14.62 -31.76
C LEU A 436 12.26 -16.01 -32.37
N THR A 437 13.30 -16.77 -32.60
CA THR A 437 13.17 -18.17 -33.05
C THR A 437 12.78 -19.03 -31.85
N PRO A 438 11.65 -19.77 -31.89
CA PRO A 438 11.37 -20.75 -30.88
C PRO A 438 12.49 -21.81 -30.89
N PRO A 439 12.81 -22.44 -29.77
CA PRO A 439 13.74 -23.59 -29.78
C PRO A 439 13.18 -24.64 -30.74
N PRO A 440 14.03 -25.37 -31.50
CA PRO A 440 13.56 -26.50 -32.26
C PRO A 440 12.84 -27.45 -31.31
N ASP A 441 11.68 -27.97 -31.74
CA ASP A 441 10.85 -28.89 -30.98
C ASP A 441 11.77 -29.95 -30.34
N ALA A 442 11.89 -29.93 -29.03
CA ALA A 442 12.45 -31.04 -28.30
C ALA A 442 11.35 -32.09 -28.32
N ASP A 443 11.54 -33.04 -29.21
CA ASP A 443 10.72 -34.23 -29.35
C ASP A 443 10.37 -34.81 -27.95
N LEU A 444 9.08 -35.04 -27.79
CA LEU A 444 8.51 -35.87 -26.74
C LEU A 444 9.37 -37.12 -26.51
N ILE A 445 10.02 -37.20 -25.35
CA ILE A 445 10.31 -38.48 -24.68
C ILE A 445 9.86 -38.33 -23.22
#